data_bf74cdcfbd5045b0659b1aafe3699c83
#
_entry.id   bf74cdcfbd5045b0659b1aafe3699c83
#
_cell.length_a   1.000
_cell.length_b   1.000
_cell.length_c   1.000
_cell.angle_alpha   90.00
_cell.angle_beta   90.00
_cell.angle_gamma   90.00
#
_symmetry.space_group_name_H-M   'P 1'
#
loop_
_entity.id
_entity.type
_entity.pdbx_description
1 polymer ?
#
loop_
_entity_poly.entity_id
_entity_poly.type
_entity_poly.pdbx_seq_one_letter_code
_entity_poly.pdbx_strand_id
1 'polypeptide(L)'
;MSFLNIYKNFAGESFKKLSGYNPLTIRKKGTRVKAIFALALVCFFWGTTWLASKEGVRHMPALQLAGIRQTIAGLCYVIFFLTRGAKLPRGKEWVPILVLSFLNFILSNGLSTWGVQYISAGLGSIMGAIFPLWLVVIGLFSVKEKIPGRAIIGLLLGFFGVCIIFYDHLQDFLDADFRFGIILSVIATWTWAFGTLYTKKQAANFNPYFSLGLQMLISGICLSFLMQIINSPHIKTAIPFSEIPWKSWAAIAYLVIFGSLIAFIAYLYALQNLPTEQASVYAYINPMVAVLFGWLILSEKLTVFIAVGGAVTLLGVYLVNKAFKTLPATEQPETEGI
;
A
#
# COMPACT_ATOMS: atom_id res chain seq x y z
N MET A 1 27.19 -4.22 14.65
CA MET A 1 27.13 -3.67 13.27
C MET A 1 25.94 -2.75 13.19
N SER A 2 26.15 -1.43 13.05
CA SER A 2 25.10 -0.43 13.07
C SER A 2 24.23 -0.53 11.80
N PHE A 3 22.90 -0.38 11.92
CA PHE A 3 21.93 -0.30 10.84
C PHE A 3 22.37 0.66 9.72
N LEU A 4 23.12 1.69 10.05
CA LEU A 4 23.75 2.66 9.14
C LEU A 4 24.84 2.05 8.24
N ASN A 5 25.56 1.02 8.69
CA ASN A 5 26.60 0.37 7.88
C ASN A 5 26.02 -0.63 6.88
N ILE A 6 24.90 -1.25 7.23
CA ILE A 6 24.10 -2.07 6.28
C ILE A 6 23.56 -1.17 5.18
N TYR A 7 23.13 0.05 5.53
CA TYR A 7 22.63 1.04 4.58
C TYR A 7 23.69 1.54 3.59
N LYS A 8 24.94 1.80 4.05
CA LYS A 8 26.03 2.31 3.21
C LYS A 8 26.58 1.31 2.20
N ASN A 9 26.67 0.02 2.59
CA ASN A 9 27.19 -1.03 1.70
C ASN A 9 26.18 -1.46 0.64
N PHE A 10 24.87 -1.27 0.90
CA PHE A 10 23.82 -1.60 -0.06
C PHE A 10 23.66 -0.55 -1.18
N ALA A 11 24.03 0.70 -0.95
CA ALA A 11 23.82 1.78 -1.90
C ALA A 11 24.82 1.78 -3.08
N GLY A 12 26.02 1.25 -2.91
CA GLY A 12 27.12 1.43 -3.87
C GLY A 12 27.15 0.50 -5.09
N GLU A 13 26.70 -0.75 -4.96
CA GLU A 13 26.88 -1.74 -6.04
C GLU A 13 25.69 -1.91 -7.00
N SER A 14 24.47 -1.59 -6.55
CA SER A 14 23.26 -1.76 -7.38
C SER A 14 23.10 -0.68 -8.43
N PHE A 15 23.74 0.48 -8.26
CA PHE A 15 23.60 1.65 -9.13
C PHE A 15 24.18 1.48 -10.53
N LYS A 16 25.27 0.70 -10.66
CA LYS A 16 25.94 0.48 -11.96
C LYS A 16 25.15 -0.37 -12.95
N LYS A 17 24.21 -1.21 -12.47
CA LYS A 17 23.38 -2.07 -13.35
C LYS A 17 22.11 -1.41 -13.87
N LEU A 18 21.62 -0.35 -13.22
CA LEU A 18 20.41 0.36 -13.61
C LEU A 18 20.66 1.51 -14.61
N SER A 19 21.91 1.98 -14.74
CA SER A 19 22.29 3.05 -15.67
C SER A 19 22.15 2.69 -17.16
N GLY A 20 21.89 1.42 -17.48
CA GLY A 20 21.60 0.97 -18.86
C GLY A 20 20.15 1.15 -19.30
N TYR A 21 19.25 1.55 -18.41
CA TYR A 21 17.84 1.78 -18.76
C TYR A 21 17.64 3.25 -19.16
N ASN A 22 17.74 3.51 -20.48
CA ASN A 22 17.49 4.85 -21.02
C ASN A 22 15.98 5.14 -21.02
N PRO A 23 15.47 6.06 -20.16
CA PRO A 23 14.05 6.40 -20.09
C PRO A 23 13.52 7.12 -21.33
N LEU A 24 14.42 7.50 -22.28
CA LEU A 24 14.11 8.22 -23.51
C LEU A 24 13.90 7.31 -24.71
N THR A 25 14.00 5.97 -24.59
CA THR A 25 13.63 5.09 -25.69
C THR A 25 12.15 5.25 -26.00
N ILE A 26 11.85 5.68 -27.23
CA ILE A 26 10.51 5.94 -27.76
C ILE A 26 9.63 4.71 -27.50
N ARG A 27 8.82 4.78 -26.43
CA ARG A 27 7.85 3.73 -26.11
C ARG A 27 6.78 3.71 -27.19
N LYS A 28 6.51 2.55 -27.77
CA LYS A 28 5.42 2.38 -28.74
C LYS A 28 4.13 2.97 -28.15
N LYS A 29 3.48 3.88 -28.89
CA LYS A 29 2.27 4.61 -28.47
C LYS A 29 1.21 3.72 -27.80
N GLY A 30 1.06 2.48 -28.25
CA GLY A 30 0.15 1.49 -27.65
C GLY A 30 0.53 1.02 -26.23
N THR A 31 1.80 1.04 -25.85
CA THR A 31 2.23 0.64 -24.50
C THR A 31 1.84 1.66 -23.44
N ARG A 32 1.95 2.96 -23.74
CA ARG A 32 1.55 4.04 -22.84
C ARG A 32 0.04 4.03 -22.56
N VAL A 33 -0.78 3.83 -23.59
CA VAL A 33 -2.24 3.74 -23.44
C VAL A 33 -2.62 2.56 -22.54
N LYS A 34 -2.02 1.38 -22.75
CA LYS A 34 -2.23 0.20 -21.90
C LYS A 34 -1.81 0.47 -20.44
N ALA A 35 -0.71 1.18 -20.23
CA ALA A 35 -0.23 1.50 -18.89
C ALA A 35 -1.12 2.53 -18.17
N ILE A 36 -1.69 3.51 -18.89
CA ILE A 36 -2.69 4.44 -18.35
C ILE A 36 -3.99 3.69 -18.00
N PHE A 37 -4.43 2.77 -18.86
CA PHE A 37 -5.59 1.92 -18.57
C PHE A 37 -5.35 1.03 -17.35
N ALA A 38 -4.17 0.42 -17.25
CA ALA A 38 -3.78 -0.34 -16.07
C ALA A 38 -3.81 0.53 -14.80
N LEU A 39 -3.30 1.75 -14.87
CA LEU A 39 -3.36 2.70 -13.75
C LEU A 39 -4.82 3.06 -13.38
N ALA A 40 -5.69 3.24 -14.35
CA ALA A 40 -7.12 3.48 -14.08
C ALA A 40 -7.77 2.29 -13.35
N LEU A 41 -7.43 1.05 -13.72
CA LEU A 41 -7.87 -0.15 -13.01
C LEU A 41 -7.37 -0.16 -11.56
N VAL A 42 -6.10 0.21 -11.32
CA VAL A 42 -5.56 0.33 -9.96
C VAL A 42 -6.32 1.37 -9.15
N CYS A 43 -6.54 2.56 -9.72
CA CYS A 43 -7.27 3.64 -9.06
C CYS A 43 -8.67 3.20 -8.64
N PHE A 44 -9.40 2.52 -9.51
CA PHE A 44 -10.75 2.06 -9.22
C PHE A 44 -10.76 0.89 -8.23
N PHE A 45 -10.05 -0.18 -8.56
CA PHE A 45 -10.13 -1.40 -7.74
C PHE A 45 -9.51 -1.23 -6.35
N TRP A 46 -8.35 -0.60 -6.20
CA TRP A 46 -7.81 -0.36 -4.86
C TRP A 46 -8.66 0.62 -4.05
N GLY A 47 -9.34 1.58 -4.70
CA GLY A 47 -10.31 2.44 -4.03
C GLY A 47 -11.48 1.63 -3.46
N THR A 48 -12.06 0.73 -4.26
CA THR A 48 -13.19 -0.09 -3.85
C THR A 48 -12.82 -1.27 -2.94
N THR A 49 -11.53 -1.67 -2.87
CA THR A 49 -11.11 -2.71 -1.89
C THR A 49 -11.28 -2.28 -0.44
N TRP A 50 -11.28 -0.99 -0.13
CA TRP A 50 -11.58 -0.50 1.20
C TRP A 50 -13.01 -0.85 1.64
N LEU A 51 -13.97 -0.71 0.72
CA LEU A 51 -15.36 -1.08 0.96
C LEU A 51 -15.50 -2.59 1.14
N ALA A 52 -14.90 -3.36 0.25
CA ALA A 52 -14.95 -4.82 0.35
C ALA A 52 -14.29 -5.31 1.65
N SER A 53 -13.19 -4.68 2.08
CA SER A 53 -12.56 -4.98 3.36
C SER A 53 -13.49 -4.62 4.52
N LYS A 54 -14.12 -3.43 4.51
CA LYS A 54 -15.08 -3.00 5.53
C LYS A 54 -16.27 -3.93 5.63
N GLU A 55 -16.86 -4.33 4.51
CA GLU A 55 -17.97 -5.29 4.51
C GLU A 55 -17.54 -6.66 5.02
N GLY A 56 -16.37 -7.14 4.58
CA GLY A 56 -15.84 -8.42 5.03
C GLY A 56 -15.62 -8.49 6.55
N VAL A 57 -15.00 -7.45 7.15
CA VAL A 57 -14.71 -7.42 8.59
C VAL A 57 -15.94 -7.19 9.48
N ARG A 58 -17.08 -6.83 8.92
CA ARG A 58 -18.35 -6.77 9.67
C ARG A 58 -18.79 -8.15 10.19
N HIS A 59 -18.48 -9.19 9.44
CA HIS A 59 -19.02 -10.53 9.65
C HIS A 59 -17.95 -11.57 9.98
N MET A 60 -16.66 -11.22 9.92
CA MET A 60 -15.58 -12.12 10.27
C MET A 60 -14.36 -11.34 10.83
N PRO A 61 -13.47 -12.00 11.57
CA PRO A 61 -12.27 -11.36 12.09
C PRO A 61 -11.36 -10.82 10.96
N ALA A 62 -10.85 -9.60 11.16
CA ALA A 62 -10.08 -8.90 10.14
C ALA A 62 -8.81 -9.63 9.70
N LEU A 63 -8.07 -10.22 10.66
CA LEU A 63 -6.86 -10.98 10.35
C LEU A 63 -7.18 -12.30 9.61
N GLN A 64 -8.36 -12.91 9.87
CA GLN A 64 -8.84 -14.08 9.13
C GLN A 64 -9.15 -13.70 7.68
N LEU A 65 -9.85 -12.58 7.48
CA LEU A 65 -10.13 -12.04 6.15
C LEU A 65 -8.82 -11.80 5.38
N ALA A 66 -7.85 -11.09 5.99
CA ALA A 66 -6.58 -10.80 5.38
C ALA A 66 -5.77 -12.07 5.07
N GLY A 67 -5.74 -13.01 6.02
CA GLY A 67 -5.04 -14.29 5.87
C GLY A 67 -5.58 -15.13 4.73
N ILE A 68 -6.90 -15.34 4.67
CA ILE A 68 -7.57 -16.11 3.60
C ILE A 68 -7.34 -15.43 2.23
N ARG A 69 -7.60 -14.10 2.15
CA ARG A 69 -7.39 -13.33 0.92
C ARG A 69 -5.98 -13.50 0.37
N GLN A 70 -4.97 -13.31 1.22
CA GLN A 70 -3.56 -13.34 0.80
C GLN A 70 -3.11 -14.75 0.48
N THR A 71 -3.55 -15.77 1.22
CA THR A 71 -3.26 -17.18 0.93
C THR A 71 -3.80 -17.57 -0.44
N ILE A 72 -5.08 -17.29 -0.72
CA ILE A 72 -5.68 -17.64 -2.00
C ILE A 72 -5.00 -16.90 -3.16
N ALA A 73 -4.80 -15.57 -3.03
CA ALA A 73 -4.14 -14.80 -4.07
C ALA A 73 -2.68 -15.26 -4.29
N GLY A 74 -1.95 -15.50 -3.21
CA GLY A 74 -0.58 -16.01 -3.26
C GLY A 74 -0.49 -17.38 -3.94
N LEU A 75 -1.40 -18.31 -3.60
CA LEU A 75 -1.50 -19.61 -4.25
C LEU A 75 -1.77 -19.50 -5.76
N CYS A 76 -2.69 -18.61 -6.18
CA CYS A 76 -2.95 -18.36 -7.61
C CYS A 76 -1.67 -17.95 -8.36
N TYR A 77 -0.89 -17.01 -7.83
CA TYR A 77 0.38 -16.61 -8.43
C TYR A 77 1.40 -17.74 -8.43
N VAL A 78 1.60 -18.38 -7.28
CA VAL A 78 2.63 -19.42 -7.14
C VAL A 78 2.35 -20.60 -8.06
N ILE A 79 1.11 -21.09 -8.09
CA ILE A 79 0.70 -22.17 -8.99
C ILE A 79 0.91 -21.76 -10.45
N PHE A 80 0.45 -20.55 -10.84
CA PHE A 80 0.63 -20.05 -12.20
C PHE A 80 2.11 -20.02 -12.62
N PHE A 81 3.00 -19.52 -11.79
CA PHE A 81 4.41 -19.42 -12.15
C PHE A 81 5.11 -20.78 -12.14
N LEU A 82 4.80 -21.66 -11.19
CA LEU A 82 5.36 -23.01 -11.14
C LEU A 82 4.92 -23.86 -12.35
N THR A 83 3.64 -23.77 -12.76
CA THR A 83 3.16 -24.47 -13.97
C THR A 83 3.77 -23.95 -15.26
N ARG A 84 4.33 -22.71 -15.23
CA ARG A 84 5.10 -22.14 -16.34
C ARG A 84 6.60 -22.42 -16.26
N GLY A 85 7.03 -23.29 -15.34
CA GLY A 85 8.42 -23.68 -15.18
C GLY A 85 9.31 -22.67 -14.44
N ALA A 86 8.71 -21.67 -13.76
CA ALA A 86 9.48 -20.76 -12.93
C ALA A 86 10.12 -21.50 -11.75
N LYS A 87 11.38 -21.16 -11.46
CA LYS A 87 12.13 -21.77 -10.35
C LYS A 87 11.88 -20.97 -9.08
N LEU A 88 11.80 -21.67 -7.95
CA LEU A 88 11.73 -21.03 -6.64
C LEU A 88 13.02 -20.23 -6.34
N PRO A 89 12.89 -19.17 -5.54
CA PRO A 89 14.05 -18.36 -5.13
C PRO A 89 15.12 -19.20 -4.44
N ARG A 90 16.39 -18.81 -4.60
CA ARG A 90 17.53 -19.53 -4.00
C ARG A 90 18.33 -18.63 -3.08
N GLY A 91 18.72 -19.15 -1.93
CA GLY A 91 19.62 -18.46 -1.01
C GLY A 91 19.17 -17.05 -0.67
N LYS A 92 19.97 -16.04 -1.04
CA LYS A 92 19.72 -14.63 -0.72
C LYS A 92 18.50 -14.00 -1.42
N GLU A 93 17.95 -14.62 -2.46
CA GLU A 93 16.74 -14.13 -3.14
C GLU A 93 15.50 -14.18 -2.23
N TRP A 94 15.49 -15.04 -1.21
CA TRP A 94 14.43 -15.09 -0.21
C TRP A 94 14.38 -13.87 0.70
N VAL A 95 15.51 -13.21 0.96
CA VAL A 95 15.57 -12.09 1.91
C VAL A 95 14.62 -10.95 1.52
N PRO A 96 14.66 -10.40 0.28
CA PRO A 96 13.72 -9.35 -0.10
C PRO A 96 12.27 -9.83 -0.09
N ILE A 97 12.00 -11.09 -0.44
CA ILE A 97 10.63 -11.64 -0.41
C ILE A 97 10.10 -11.68 1.02
N LEU A 98 10.88 -12.15 1.98
CA LEU A 98 10.49 -12.22 3.39
C LEU A 98 10.31 -10.81 4.00
N VAL A 99 11.24 -9.89 3.72
CA VAL A 99 11.15 -8.51 4.20
C VAL A 99 9.90 -7.82 3.64
N LEU A 100 9.63 -7.96 2.35
CA LEU A 100 8.46 -7.36 1.72
C LEU A 100 7.15 -8.06 2.13
N SER A 101 7.16 -9.37 2.35
CA SER A 101 6.03 -10.09 2.94
C SER A 101 5.67 -9.50 4.30
N PHE A 102 6.66 -9.25 5.14
CA PHE A 102 6.47 -8.67 6.46
C PHE A 102 5.97 -7.21 6.39
N LEU A 103 6.66 -6.34 5.65
CA LEU A 103 6.34 -4.91 5.59
C LEU A 103 5.03 -4.63 4.85
N ASN A 104 4.86 -5.18 3.62
CA ASN A 104 3.75 -4.80 2.76
C ASN A 104 2.48 -5.61 3.03
N PHE A 105 2.61 -6.87 3.46
CA PHE A 105 1.45 -7.75 3.56
C PHE A 105 1.07 -8.10 5.00
N ILE A 106 2.00 -8.47 5.87
CA ILE A 106 1.66 -8.73 7.26
C ILE A 106 1.33 -7.40 7.96
N LEU A 107 2.27 -6.44 7.97
CA LEU A 107 2.07 -5.18 8.67
C LEU A 107 1.14 -4.25 7.88
N SER A 108 1.50 -3.85 6.66
CA SER A 108 0.70 -2.83 5.98
C SER A 108 -0.71 -3.33 5.64
N ASN A 109 -0.84 -4.41 4.88
CA ASN A 109 -2.14 -4.91 4.44
C ASN A 109 -2.95 -5.56 5.57
N GLY A 110 -2.28 -6.31 6.46
CA GLY A 110 -2.91 -6.91 7.63
C GLY A 110 -3.46 -5.87 8.60
N LEU A 111 -2.63 -4.88 8.99
CA LEU A 111 -3.04 -3.84 9.93
C LEU A 111 -4.07 -2.88 9.32
N SER A 112 -3.99 -2.55 8.02
CA SER A 112 -5.02 -1.73 7.38
C SER A 112 -6.37 -2.43 7.30
N THR A 113 -6.38 -3.74 7.02
CA THR A 113 -7.59 -4.55 7.06
C THR A 113 -8.16 -4.62 8.48
N TRP A 114 -7.31 -4.71 9.48
CA TRP A 114 -7.73 -4.70 10.88
C TRP A 114 -8.21 -3.32 11.32
N GLY A 115 -7.52 -2.26 10.94
CA GLY A 115 -7.90 -0.88 11.24
C GLY A 115 -9.29 -0.53 10.72
N VAL A 116 -9.63 -0.95 9.49
CA VAL A 116 -10.93 -0.67 8.88
C VAL A 116 -12.11 -1.38 9.58
N GLN A 117 -11.84 -2.30 10.49
CA GLN A 117 -12.86 -2.84 11.39
C GLN A 117 -13.45 -1.74 12.31
N TYR A 118 -12.61 -0.81 12.74
CA TYR A 118 -12.93 0.22 13.74
C TYR A 118 -13.23 1.61 13.16
N ILE A 119 -12.75 1.87 11.94
CA ILE A 119 -12.95 3.15 11.22
C ILE A 119 -13.73 2.93 9.93
N SER A 120 -14.21 4.02 9.31
CA SER A 120 -14.88 3.95 8.01
C SER A 120 -13.92 3.56 6.88
N ALA A 121 -14.45 3.02 5.78
CA ALA A 121 -13.66 2.71 4.59
C ALA A 121 -13.05 3.98 3.98
N GLY A 122 -13.83 5.07 3.96
CA GLY A 122 -13.39 6.37 3.50
C GLY A 122 -12.21 6.90 4.32
N LEU A 123 -12.33 6.92 5.66
CA LEU A 123 -11.26 7.37 6.55
C LEU A 123 -10.00 6.49 6.42
N GLY A 124 -10.17 5.17 6.38
CA GLY A 124 -9.06 4.23 6.18
C GLY A 124 -8.31 4.49 4.89
N SER A 125 -9.02 4.77 3.80
CA SER A 125 -8.41 5.07 2.50
C SER A 125 -7.63 6.40 2.49
N ILE A 126 -8.15 7.43 3.17
CA ILE A 126 -7.44 8.71 3.34
C ILE A 126 -6.16 8.50 4.16
N MET A 127 -6.24 7.72 5.25
CA MET A 127 -5.05 7.33 6.02
C MET A 127 -4.05 6.56 5.16
N GLY A 128 -4.53 5.67 4.28
CA GLY A 128 -3.67 4.99 3.30
C GLY A 128 -2.98 5.95 2.33
N ALA A 129 -3.64 7.03 1.94
CA ALA A 129 -3.12 7.99 0.97
C ALA A 129 -2.00 8.90 1.50
N ILE A 130 -1.81 8.99 2.80
CA ILE A 130 -0.74 9.83 3.39
C ILE A 130 0.65 9.20 3.31
N PHE A 131 0.80 7.98 2.76
CA PHE A 131 2.11 7.31 2.67
C PHE A 131 3.22 8.15 2.00
N PRO A 132 2.96 9.01 0.99
CA PRO A 132 4.00 9.86 0.44
C PRO A 132 4.52 10.91 1.43
N LEU A 133 3.69 11.32 2.41
CA LEU A 133 4.14 12.21 3.49
C LEU A 133 5.16 11.49 4.38
N TRP A 134 4.96 10.19 4.64
CA TRP A 134 5.92 9.36 5.36
C TRP A 134 7.25 9.22 4.62
N LEU A 135 7.23 9.17 3.28
CA LEU A 135 8.47 9.15 2.50
C LEU A 135 9.31 10.42 2.74
N VAL A 136 8.64 11.58 2.84
CA VAL A 136 9.33 12.85 3.18
C VAL A 136 9.87 12.80 4.61
N VAL A 137 9.06 12.36 5.58
CA VAL A 137 9.48 12.25 6.98
C VAL A 137 10.68 11.30 7.11
N ILE A 138 10.64 10.14 6.49
CA ILE A 138 11.75 9.19 6.48
C ILE A 138 12.99 9.83 5.83
N GLY A 139 12.81 10.57 4.74
CA GLY A 139 13.87 11.28 4.05
C GLY A 139 14.57 12.32 4.96
N LEU A 140 13.82 13.08 5.78
CA LEU A 140 14.38 14.05 6.72
C LEU A 140 15.39 13.43 7.71
N PHE A 141 15.17 12.17 8.10
CA PHE A 141 16.04 11.45 9.06
C PHE A 141 17.11 10.59 8.39
N SER A 142 16.95 10.24 7.11
CA SER A 142 17.77 9.22 6.46
C SER A 142 18.85 9.74 5.53
N VAL A 143 18.75 10.96 5.03
CA VAL A 143 19.58 11.45 3.92
C VAL A 143 20.17 12.82 4.20
N LYS A 144 21.43 13.01 3.78
CA LYS A 144 22.11 14.34 3.74
C LYS A 144 21.55 15.22 2.60
N GLU A 145 20.50 14.83 1.93
CA GLU A 145 19.94 15.54 0.79
C GLU A 145 18.98 16.65 1.22
N LYS A 146 19.05 17.77 0.55
CA LYS A 146 18.17 18.91 0.79
C LYS A 146 16.75 18.57 0.31
N ILE A 147 15.83 18.43 1.26
CA ILE A 147 14.42 18.29 0.93
C ILE A 147 13.91 19.63 0.39
N PRO A 148 13.27 19.65 -0.80
CA PRO A 148 12.75 20.89 -1.36
C PRO A 148 11.75 21.56 -0.39
N GLY A 149 11.87 22.88 -0.20
CA GLY A 149 10.94 23.61 0.67
C GLY A 149 9.46 23.42 0.28
N ARG A 150 9.17 23.21 -1.01
CA ARG A 150 7.82 22.87 -1.49
C ARG A 150 7.32 21.52 -0.97
N ALA A 151 8.20 20.54 -0.76
CA ALA A 151 7.83 19.26 -0.16
C ALA A 151 7.47 19.43 1.32
N ILE A 152 8.18 20.30 2.04
CA ILE A 152 7.86 20.64 3.44
C ILE A 152 6.50 21.32 3.52
N ILE A 153 6.21 22.28 2.63
CA ILE A 153 4.88 22.92 2.56
C ILE A 153 3.79 21.88 2.29
N GLY A 154 4.03 20.98 1.35
CA GLY A 154 3.11 19.89 1.05
C GLY A 154 2.89 18.94 2.24
N LEU A 155 3.95 18.63 2.99
CA LEU A 155 3.89 17.84 4.22
C LEU A 155 3.01 18.52 5.28
N LEU A 156 3.25 19.79 5.56
CA LEU A 156 2.49 20.57 6.55
C LEU A 156 1.01 20.69 6.14
N LEU A 157 0.75 20.96 4.86
CA LEU A 157 -0.60 21.05 4.33
C LEU A 157 -1.32 19.69 4.41
N GLY A 158 -0.64 18.59 4.08
CA GLY A 158 -1.20 17.25 4.21
C GLY A 158 -1.54 16.89 5.65
N PHE A 159 -0.66 17.21 6.58
CA PHE A 159 -0.91 17.03 8.02
C PHE A 159 -2.09 17.88 8.51
N PHE A 160 -2.17 19.16 8.08
CA PHE A 160 -3.28 20.04 8.43
C PHE A 160 -4.62 19.51 7.90
N GLY A 161 -4.65 18.96 6.68
CA GLY A 161 -5.84 18.30 6.14
C GLY A 161 -6.29 17.12 6.99
N VAL A 162 -5.35 16.30 7.48
CA VAL A 162 -5.66 15.20 8.42
C VAL A 162 -6.23 15.76 9.74
N CYS A 163 -5.69 16.85 10.26
CA CYS A 163 -6.25 17.52 11.46
C CYS A 163 -7.68 18.00 11.26
N ILE A 164 -8.03 18.53 10.06
CA ILE A 164 -9.40 18.93 9.74
C ILE A 164 -10.34 17.72 9.79
N ILE A 165 -9.93 16.58 9.23
CA ILE A 165 -10.74 15.35 9.27
C ILE A 165 -10.97 14.91 10.72
N PHE A 166 -9.92 14.93 11.53
CA PHE A 166 -10.01 14.51 12.93
C PHE A 166 -10.77 15.48 13.81
N TYR A 167 -10.95 16.74 13.40
CA TYR A 167 -11.80 17.69 14.13
C TYR A 167 -13.25 17.18 14.25
N ASP A 168 -13.79 16.61 13.18
CA ASP A 168 -15.12 15.99 13.18
C ASP A 168 -15.22 14.71 14.04
N HIS A 169 -14.07 14.05 14.23
CA HIS A 169 -13.95 12.80 14.99
C HIS A 169 -13.40 13.00 16.42
N LEU A 170 -13.39 14.26 16.93
CA LEU A 170 -12.84 14.51 18.28
C LEU A 170 -13.55 13.71 19.38
N GLN A 171 -14.86 13.52 19.26
CA GLN A 171 -15.62 12.70 20.19
C GLN A 171 -15.32 11.21 20.03
N ASP A 172 -15.09 10.76 18.79
CA ASP A 172 -14.76 9.36 18.50
C ASP A 172 -13.39 8.97 19.12
N PHE A 173 -12.49 9.95 19.33
CA PHE A 173 -11.22 9.71 20.03
C PHE A 173 -11.39 9.35 21.51
N LEU A 174 -12.56 9.54 22.10
CA LEU A 174 -12.86 9.04 23.43
C LEU A 174 -13.06 7.50 23.41
N ASP A 175 -13.45 6.95 22.24
CA ASP A 175 -13.56 5.52 22.05
C ASP A 175 -12.16 4.89 21.84
N ALA A 176 -11.86 3.88 22.66
CA ALA A 176 -10.60 3.13 22.59
C ALA A 176 -10.45 2.37 21.26
N ASP A 177 -11.55 1.83 20.74
CA ASP A 177 -11.57 1.06 19.48
C ASP A 177 -11.27 1.97 18.28
N PHE A 178 -11.85 3.17 18.25
CA PHE A 178 -11.55 4.15 17.19
C PHE A 178 -10.06 4.52 17.20
N ARG A 179 -9.49 4.87 18.37
CA ARG A 179 -8.05 5.17 18.50
C ARG A 179 -7.19 4.00 18.03
N PHE A 180 -7.56 2.78 18.40
CA PHE A 180 -6.85 1.59 17.97
C PHE A 180 -6.87 1.43 16.46
N GLY A 181 -8.02 1.63 15.81
CA GLY A 181 -8.16 1.61 14.34
C GLY A 181 -7.27 2.65 13.64
N ILE A 182 -7.18 3.87 14.17
CA ILE A 182 -6.30 4.92 13.65
C ILE A 182 -4.82 4.52 13.80
N ILE A 183 -4.40 4.04 14.97
CA ILE A 183 -3.02 3.59 15.22
C ILE A 183 -2.63 2.50 14.23
N LEU A 184 -3.48 1.49 14.04
CA LEU A 184 -3.24 0.43 13.06
C LEU A 184 -3.07 0.98 11.65
N SER A 185 -3.91 1.93 11.24
CA SER A 185 -3.87 2.56 9.92
C SER A 185 -2.60 3.40 9.72
N VAL A 186 -2.15 4.13 10.74
CA VAL A 186 -0.89 4.89 10.72
C VAL A 186 0.31 3.95 10.55
N ILE A 187 0.39 2.89 11.36
CA ILE A 187 1.47 1.89 11.28
C ILE A 187 1.45 1.21 9.91
N ALA A 188 0.27 0.84 9.41
CA ALA A 188 0.11 0.23 8.08
C ALA A 188 0.67 1.12 6.96
N THR A 189 0.36 2.41 7.00
CA THR A 189 0.82 3.37 6.00
C THR A 189 2.33 3.59 6.08
N TRP A 190 2.85 3.64 7.29
CA TRP A 190 4.29 3.80 7.55
C TRP A 190 5.08 2.59 7.03
N THR A 191 4.61 1.39 7.33
CA THR A 191 5.25 0.15 6.85
C THR A 191 5.14 0.00 5.33
N TRP A 192 4.05 0.48 4.71
CA TRP A 192 3.93 0.57 3.26
C TRP A 192 4.98 1.50 2.64
N ALA A 193 5.25 2.64 3.27
CA ALA A 193 6.30 3.56 2.81
C ALA A 193 7.69 2.90 2.85
N PHE A 194 8.04 2.22 3.94
CA PHE A 194 9.28 1.45 4.04
C PHE A 194 9.37 0.32 3.02
N GLY A 195 8.29 -0.45 2.86
CA GLY A 195 8.21 -1.51 1.87
C GLY A 195 8.36 -1.00 0.44
N THR A 196 7.78 0.17 0.14
CA THR A 196 7.93 0.82 -1.18
C THR A 196 9.38 1.21 -1.44
N LEU A 197 10.07 1.81 -0.47
CA LEU A 197 11.49 2.13 -0.57
C LEU A 197 12.34 0.87 -0.76
N TYR A 198 12.03 -0.18 -0.02
CA TYR A 198 12.76 -1.45 -0.11
C TYR A 198 12.52 -2.16 -1.45
N THR A 199 11.29 -2.15 -1.97
CA THR A 199 10.95 -2.74 -3.28
C THR A 199 11.80 -2.12 -4.40
N LYS A 200 11.96 -0.80 -4.41
CA LYS A 200 12.77 -0.10 -5.41
C LYS A 200 14.23 -0.59 -5.42
N LYS A 201 14.80 -0.90 -4.25
CA LYS A 201 16.18 -1.40 -4.12
C LYS A 201 16.36 -2.83 -4.65
N GLN A 202 15.35 -3.67 -4.53
CA GLN A 202 15.46 -5.11 -4.78
C GLN A 202 14.80 -5.60 -6.07
N ALA A 203 14.19 -4.70 -6.85
CA ALA A 203 13.41 -5.05 -8.05
C ALA A 203 14.18 -5.80 -9.15
N ALA A 204 15.53 -5.77 -9.11
CA ALA A 204 16.37 -6.35 -10.17
C ALA A 204 16.68 -7.85 -10.01
N ASN A 205 16.41 -8.48 -8.85
CA ASN A 205 17.00 -9.78 -8.52
C ASN A 205 16.07 -10.98 -8.71
N PHE A 206 14.76 -10.79 -8.88
CA PHE A 206 13.78 -11.87 -9.04
C PHE A 206 12.55 -11.39 -9.80
N ASN A 207 11.79 -12.32 -10.42
CA ASN A 207 10.56 -11.96 -11.13
C ASN A 207 9.57 -11.26 -10.18
N PRO A 208 9.20 -9.99 -10.43
CA PRO A 208 8.41 -9.19 -9.47
C PRO A 208 7.01 -9.76 -9.23
N TYR A 209 6.39 -10.38 -10.24
CA TYR A 209 5.06 -10.97 -10.11
C TYR A 209 5.10 -12.28 -9.32
N PHE A 210 6.14 -13.10 -9.52
CA PHE A 210 6.32 -14.33 -8.74
C PHE A 210 6.70 -14.00 -7.30
N SER A 211 7.59 -13.02 -7.10
CA SER A 211 7.93 -12.48 -5.77
C SER A 211 6.68 -12.01 -5.03
N LEU A 212 5.80 -11.26 -5.70
CA LEU A 212 4.53 -10.80 -5.15
C LEU A 212 3.65 -11.97 -4.67
N GLY A 213 3.52 -13.02 -5.48
CA GLY A 213 2.77 -14.21 -5.11
C GLY A 213 3.33 -14.91 -3.87
N LEU A 214 4.65 -15.06 -3.80
CA LEU A 214 5.32 -15.64 -2.63
C LEU A 214 5.15 -14.76 -1.38
N GLN A 215 5.25 -13.43 -1.51
CA GLN A 215 5.01 -12.48 -0.42
C GLN A 215 3.58 -12.63 0.13
N MET A 216 2.57 -12.69 -0.75
CA MET A 216 1.18 -12.89 -0.36
C MET A 216 0.97 -14.24 0.33
N LEU A 217 1.52 -15.32 -0.23
CA LEU A 217 1.34 -16.66 0.33
C LEU A 217 1.96 -16.76 1.73
N ILE A 218 3.19 -16.30 1.91
CA ILE A 218 3.87 -16.31 3.21
C ILE A 218 3.08 -15.47 4.22
N SER A 219 2.67 -14.27 3.84
CA SER A 219 1.94 -13.38 4.75
C SER A 219 0.56 -13.94 5.10
N GLY A 220 -0.13 -14.56 4.14
CA GLY A 220 -1.43 -15.18 4.40
C GLY A 220 -1.33 -16.33 5.42
N ILE A 221 -0.33 -17.18 5.27
CA ILE A 221 -0.04 -18.27 6.23
C ILE A 221 0.32 -17.68 7.60
N CYS A 222 1.23 -16.69 7.63
CA CYS A 222 1.64 -16.04 8.88
C CYS A 222 0.47 -15.37 9.60
N LEU A 223 -0.40 -14.63 8.91
CA LEU A 223 -1.57 -13.99 9.52
C LEU A 223 -2.56 -15.00 10.07
N SER A 224 -2.78 -16.10 9.34
CA SER A 224 -3.66 -17.19 9.81
C SER A 224 -3.11 -17.87 11.06
N PHE A 225 -1.79 -17.99 11.17
CA PHE A 225 -1.12 -18.56 12.33
C PHE A 225 -1.09 -17.59 13.52
N LEU A 226 -0.74 -16.31 13.27
CA LEU A 226 -0.72 -15.28 14.30
C LEU A 226 -2.08 -15.13 15.00
N MET A 227 -3.15 -15.24 14.24
CA MET A 227 -4.50 -15.17 14.78
C MET A 227 -4.81 -16.28 15.81
N GLN A 228 -4.18 -17.44 15.69
CA GLN A 228 -4.38 -18.55 16.64
C GLN A 228 -3.56 -18.39 17.91
N ILE A 229 -2.45 -17.65 17.85
CA ILE A 229 -1.50 -17.50 18.97
C ILE A 229 -1.79 -16.24 19.79
N ILE A 230 -2.16 -15.14 19.11
CA ILE A 230 -2.33 -13.86 19.79
C ILE A 230 -3.69 -13.86 20.52
N ASN A 231 -3.63 -13.95 21.82
CA ASN A 231 -4.80 -13.75 22.69
C ASN A 231 -4.87 -12.28 23.09
N SER A 232 -5.73 -11.52 22.44
CA SER A 232 -5.94 -10.09 22.70
C SER A 232 -7.44 -9.76 22.66
N PRO A 233 -7.93 -8.85 23.51
CA PRO A 233 -9.33 -8.42 23.47
C PRO A 233 -9.76 -7.82 22.14
N HIS A 234 -8.82 -7.29 21.37
CA HIS A 234 -9.07 -6.74 20.02
C HIS A 234 -8.99 -7.78 18.89
N ILE A 235 -8.52 -9.01 19.17
CA ILE A 235 -8.46 -10.09 18.20
C ILE A 235 -9.60 -11.04 18.45
N LYS A 236 -10.61 -10.98 17.58
CA LYS A 236 -11.71 -11.93 17.60
C LYS A 236 -11.19 -13.33 17.24
N THR A 237 -11.68 -14.35 17.94
CA THR A 237 -11.37 -15.75 17.62
C THR A 237 -11.75 -16.08 16.17
N ALA A 238 -10.95 -16.89 15.50
CA ALA A 238 -11.27 -17.37 14.16
C ALA A 238 -12.62 -18.09 14.16
N ILE A 239 -13.46 -17.77 13.18
CA ILE A 239 -14.69 -18.52 12.95
C ILE A 239 -14.42 -19.67 11.99
N PRO A 240 -15.09 -20.84 12.16
CA PRO A 240 -14.99 -21.95 11.23
C PRO A 240 -15.37 -21.54 9.81
N PHE A 241 -14.74 -22.13 8.81
CA PHE A 241 -15.04 -21.81 7.41
C PHE A 241 -16.50 -22.02 7.03
N SER A 242 -17.18 -22.98 7.67
CA SER A 242 -18.61 -23.28 7.48
C SER A 242 -19.53 -22.18 8.03
N GLU A 243 -19.04 -21.37 8.96
CA GLU A 243 -19.81 -20.30 9.61
C GLU A 243 -19.56 -18.92 8.97
N ILE A 244 -18.61 -18.83 8.03
CA ILE A 244 -18.33 -17.57 7.33
C ILE A 244 -19.53 -17.25 6.44
N PRO A 245 -20.20 -16.08 6.65
CA PRO A 245 -21.35 -15.70 5.83
C PRO A 245 -20.97 -15.51 4.36
N TRP A 246 -21.91 -15.74 3.46
CA TRP A 246 -21.71 -15.57 2.03
C TRP A 246 -21.23 -14.18 1.64
N LYS A 247 -21.65 -13.12 2.37
CA LYS A 247 -21.19 -11.73 2.16
C LYS A 247 -19.69 -11.60 2.36
N SER A 248 -19.12 -12.24 3.38
CA SER A 248 -17.67 -12.24 3.61
C SER A 248 -16.95 -13.03 2.53
N TRP A 249 -17.50 -14.16 2.05
CA TRP A 249 -16.94 -14.89 0.91
C TRP A 249 -16.96 -14.05 -0.37
N ALA A 250 -18.04 -13.32 -0.63
CA ALA A 250 -18.12 -12.39 -1.75
C ALA A 250 -17.08 -11.26 -1.64
N ALA A 251 -16.90 -10.70 -0.43
CA ALA A 251 -15.85 -9.72 -0.17
C ALA A 251 -14.44 -10.30 -0.39
N ILE A 252 -14.17 -11.52 0.10
CA ILE A 252 -12.90 -12.23 -0.12
C ILE A 252 -12.67 -12.44 -1.62
N ALA A 253 -13.66 -12.97 -2.35
CA ALA A 253 -13.55 -13.18 -3.78
C ALA A 253 -13.25 -11.88 -4.54
N TYR A 254 -13.95 -10.79 -4.19
CA TYR A 254 -13.68 -9.47 -4.74
C TYR A 254 -12.25 -9.01 -4.45
N LEU A 255 -11.82 -9.10 -3.19
CA LEU A 255 -10.49 -8.70 -2.75
C LEU A 255 -9.38 -9.53 -3.41
N VAL A 256 -9.59 -10.83 -3.61
CA VAL A 256 -8.66 -11.71 -4.31
C VAL A 256 -8.58 -11.34 -5.79
N ILE A 257 -9.71 -11.33 -6.48
CA ILE A 257 -9.73 -11.18 -7.95
C ILE A 257 -9.32 -9.75 -8.33
N PHE A 258 -10.02 -8.75 -7.80
CA PHE A 258 -9.84 -7.36 -8.22
C PHE A 258 -8.72 -6.66 -7.44
N GLY A 259 -8.64 -6.86 -6.14
CA GLY A 259 -7.66 -6.20 -5.28
C GLY A 259 -6.26 -6.82 -5.33
N SER A 260 -6.18 -8.16 -5.38
CA SER A 260 -4.88 -8.86 -5.27
C SER A 260 -4.34 -9.37 -6.61
N LEU A 261 -5.18 -9.87 -7.51
CA LEU A 261 -4.70 -10.34 -8.82
C LEU A 261 -4.69 -9.20 -9.84
N ILE A 262 -5.84 -8.66 -10.21
CA ILE A 262 -5.94 -7.69 -11.30
C ILE A 262 -5.21 -6.39 -10.95
N ALA A 263 -5.50 -5.79 -9.80
CA ALA A 263 -4.96 -4.47 -9.47
C ALA A 263 -3.44 -4.52 -9.24
N PHE A 264 -2.87 -5.54 -8.61
CA PHE A 264 -1.41 -5.63 -8.44
C PHE A 264 -0.67 -5.91 -9.75
N ILE A 265 -1.23 -6.76 -10.63
CA ILE A 265 -0.67 -6.95 -11.98
C ILE A 265 -0.68 -5.61 -12.74
N ALA A 266 -1.81 -4.92 -12.72
CA ALA A 266 -1.96 -3.61 -13.33
C ALA A 266 -1.00 -2.57 -12.73
N TYR A 267 -0.82 -2.57 -11.41
CA TYR A 267 0.10 -1.70 -10.70
C TYR A 267 1.55 -1.92 -11.12
N LEU A 268 2.02 -3.17 -11.09
CA LEU A 268 3.38 -3.49 -11.52
C LEU A 268 3.59 -3.16 -13.00
N TYR A 269 2.58 -3.40 -13.85
CA TYR A 269 2.65 -3.01 -15.27
C TYR A 269 2.71 -1.49 -15.45
N ALA A 270 1.92 -0.73 -14.69
CA ALA A 270 1.95 0.73 -14.71
C ALA A 270 3.30 1.27 -14.24
N LEU A 271 3.85 0.74 -13.13
CA LEU A 271 5.17 1.12 -12.62
C LEU A 271 6.31 0.88 -13.62
N GLN A 272 6.23 -0.22 -14.39
CA GLN A 272 7.24 -0.55 -15.39
C GLN A 272 7.14 0.31 -16.66
N ASN A 273 5.97 0.90 -16.93
CA ASN A 273 5.67 1.55 -18.20
C ASN A 273 5.29 3.03 -18.10
N LEU A 274 5.13 3.57 -16.90
CA LEU A 274 4.88 5.01 -16.66
C LEU A 274 5.98 5.59 -15.79
N PRO A 275 6.23 6.90 -15.89
CA PRO A 275 7.01 7.62 -14.88
C PRO A 275 6.41 7.41 -13.49
N THR A 276 7.26 7.31 -12.47
CA THR A 276 6.84 7.02 -11.08
C THR A 276 5.76 8.00 -10.60
N GLU A 277 5.86 9.27 -11.03
CA GLU A 277 4.89 10.30 -10.69
C GLU A 277 3.49 10.05 -11.28
N GLN A 278 3.44 9.56 -12.52
CA GLN A 278 2.17 9.19 -13.14
C GLN A 278 1.60 7.92 -12.48
N ALA A 279 2.46 6.94 -12.20
CA ALA A 279 2.05 5.71 -11.52
C ALA A 279 1.50 6.00 -10.11
N SER A 280 2.03 7.00 -9.38
CA SER A 280 1.59 7.34 -8.02
C SER A 280 0.24 8.08 -7.94
N VAL A 281 -0.39 8.41 -9.08
CA VAL A 281 -1.70 9.08 -9.12
C VAL A 281 -2.80 8.26 -8.39
N TYR A 282 -2.66 6.93 -8.32
CA TYR A 282 -3.61 6.11 -7.56
C TYR A 282 -3.76 6.56 -6.09
N ALA A 283 -2.70 7.09 -5.48
CA ALA A 283 -2.74 7.56 -4.10
C ALA A 283 -3.74 8.71 -3.86
N TYR A 284 -4.06 9.48 -4.92
CA TYR A 284 -5.04 10.57 -4.85
C TYR A 284 -6.43 10.11 -5.21
N ILE A 285 -6.55 9.20 -6.17
CA ILE A 285 -7.85 8.76 -6.69
C ILE A 285 -8.49 7.72 -5.78
N ASN A 286 -7.71 6.83 -5.17
CA ASN A 286 -8.24 5.78 -4.30
C ASN A 286 -9.13 6.32 -3.17
N PRO A 287 -8.71 7.36 -2.39
CA PRO A 287 -9.57 7.92 -1.36
C PRO A 287 -10.87 8.53 -1.91
N MET A 288 -10.80 9.17 -3.08
CA MET A 288 -12.00 9.73 -3.71
C MET A 288 -12.99 8.62 -4.06
N VAL A 289 -12.51 7.52 -4.64
CA VAL A 289 -13.33 6.34 -4.95
C VAL A 289 -13.87 5.71 -3.65
N ALA A 290 -13.02 5.51 -2.64
CA ALA A 290 -13.44 4.89 -1.38
C ALA A 290 -14.48 5.72 -0.64
N VAL A 291 -14.30 7.04 -0.52
CA VAL A 291 -15.24 7.95 0.13
C VAL A 291 -16.57 7.99 -0.63
N LEU A 292 -16.53 8.16 -1.96
CA LEU A 292 -17.73 8.20 -2.78
C LEU A 292 -18.56 6.91 -2.66
N PHE A 293 -17.91 5.76 -2.85
CA PHE A 293 -18.61 4.47 -2.79
C PHE A 293 -18.92 4.04 -1.35
N GLY A 294 -18.14 4.46 -0.34
CA GLY A 294 -18.46 4.29 1.07
C GLY A 294 -19.78 5.00 1.43
N TRP A 295 -19.93 6.23 0.97
CA TRP A 295 -21.19 6.97 1.11
C TRP A 295 -22.34 6.30 0.35
N LEU A 296 -22.15 5.94 -0.93
CA LEU A 296 -23.20 5.37 -1.78
C LEU A 296 -23.65 3.96 -1.37
N ILE A 297 -22.70 3.09 -0.97
CA ILE A 297 -22.96 1.65 -0.79
C ILE A 297 -23.03 1.26 0.68
N LEU A 298 -22.15 1.82 1.51
CA LEU A 298 -22.08 1.46 2.94
C LEU A 298 -22.82 2.44 3.84
N SER A 299 -23.46 3.49 3.27
CA SER A 299 -24.13 4.55 4.03
C SER A 299 -23.20 5.24 5.03
N GLU A 300 -21.89 5.33 4.72
CA GLU A 300 -20.94 6.08 5.53
C GLU A 300 -21.26 7.59 5.47
N LYS A 301 -21.10 8.28 6.59
CA LYS A 301 -21.36 9.73 6.64
C LYS A 301 -20.27 10.47 5.85
N LEU A 302 -20.70 11.26 4.88
CA LEU A 302 -19.81 12.21 4.18
C LEU A 302 -19.99 13.58 4.81
N THR A 303 -19.10 13.92 5.74
CA THR A 303 -19.12 15.23 6.40
C THR A 303 -18.33 16.26 5.61
N VAL A 304 -18.61 17.54 5.84
CA VAL A 304 -17.85 18.65 5.25
C VAL A 304 -16.36 18.55 5.65
N PHE A 305 -16.07 18.11 6.87
CA PHE A 305 -14.71 17.95 7.37
C PHE A 305 -13.95 16.84 6.62
N ILE A 306 -14.58 15.70 6.32
CA ILE A 306 -14.01 14.63 5.50
C ILE A 306 -13.76 15.14 4.07
N ALA A 307 -14.70 15.87 3.48
CA ALA A 307 -14.57 16.40 2.12
C ALA A 307 -13.46 17.45 2.03
N VAL A 308 -13.48 18.46 2.89
CA VAL A 308 -12.50 19.56 2.90
C VAL A 308 -11.13 19.05 3.35
N GLY A 309 -11.05 18.36 4.49
CA GLY A 309 -9.79 17.84 5.03
C GLY A 309 -9.15 16.81 4.09
N GLY A 310 -9.98 15.96 3.46
CA GLY A 310 -9.52 15.04 2.42
C GLY A 310 -8.93 15.77 1.22
N ALA A 311 -9.62 16.80 0.70
CA ALA A 311 -9.11 17.61 -0.41
C ALA A 311 -7.79 18.31 -0.06
N VAL A 312 -7.68 18.89 1.15
CA VAL A 312 -6.46 19.55 1.64
C VAL A 312 -5.32 18.51 1.80
N THR A 313 -5.60 17.32 2.36
CA THR A 313 -4.63 16.23 2.48
C THR A 313 -4.10 15.81 1.10
N LEU A 314 -5.00 15.57 0.14
CA LEU A 314 -4.62 15.17 -1.21
C LEU A 314 -3.83 16.26 -1.94
N LEU A 315 -4.16 17.55 -1.72
CA LEU A 315 -3.37 18.67 -2.22
C LEU A 315 -1.96 18.67 -1.64
N GLY A 316 -1.83 18.44 -0.32
CA GLY A 316 -0.53 18.30 0.34
C GLY A 316 0.32 17.18 -0.27
N VAL A 317 -0.26 16.00 -0.44
CA VAL A 317 0.40 14.85 -1.09
C VAL A 317 0.78 15.17 -2.54
N TYR A 318 -0.08 15.87 -3.28
CA TYR A 318 0.22 16.33 -4.64
C TYR A 318 1.42 17.28 -4.67
N LEU A 319 1.49 18.25 -3.76
CA LEU A 319 2.61 19.18 -3.69
C LEU A 319 3.93 18.50 -3.33
N VAL A 320 3.90 17.52 -2.41
CA VAL A 320 5.06 16.69 -2.09
C VAL A 320 5.56 15.97 -3.36
N ASN A 321 4.70 15.24 -4.04
CA ASN A 321 5.09 14.52 -5.25
C ASN A 321 5.60 15.46 -6.36
N LYS A 322 4.98 16.64 -6.52
CA LYS A 322 5.42 17.63 -7.51
C LYS A 322 6.77 18.24 -7.16
N ALA A 323 7.06 18.43 -5.87
CA ALA A 323 8.32 19.03 -5.43
C ALA A 323 9.53 18.18 -5.79
N PHE A 324 9.42 16.86 -5.70
CA PHE A 324 10.50 15.95 -6.10
C PHE A 324 10.68 15.81 -7.62
N LYS A 325 9.68 16.20 -8.43
CA LYS A 325 9.78 16.22 -9.89
C LYS A 325 10.62 17.36 -10.45
N THR A 326 10.61 18.50 -9.77
CA THR A 326 11.20 19.74 -10.28
C THR A 326 12.68 19.89 -9.95
N LEU A 327 13.27 18.93 -9.23
CA LEU A 327 14.70 18.90 -9.01
C LEU A 327 15.45 18.51 -10.29
N PRO A 328 16.56 19.21 -10.65
CA PRO A 328 17.46 18.75 -11.71
C PRO A 328 17.92 17.31 -11.42
N ALA A 329 18.20 16.54 -12.46
CA ALA A 329 18.63 15.14 -12.30
C ALA A 329 19.90 14.96 -11.42
N THR A 330 20.68 16.01 -11.22
CA THR A 330 21.84 16.08 -10.33
C THR A 330 21.47 16.39 -8.87
N GLU A 331 20.27 16.89 -8.61
CA GLU A 331 19.77 17.26 -7.28
C GLU A 331 18.54 16.47 -6.87
N GLN A 332 18.01 15.64 -7.76
CA GLN A 332 16.94 14.75 -7.37
C GLN A 332 17.49 13.76 -6.35
N PRO A 333 16.89 13.68 -5.15
CA PRO A 333 17.28 12.64 -4.21
C PRO A 333 17.24 11.33 -4.96
N GLU A 334 18.25 10.47 -4.75
CA GLU A 334 18.38 9.13 -5.39
C GLU A 334 17.13 8.25 -5.23
N THR A 335 15.96 8.86 -5.11
CA THR A 335 14.64 8.24 -5.19
C THR A 335 14.29 7.79 -6.61
N GLU A 336 15.00 8.28 -7.65
CA GLU A 336 14.87 7.73 -9.00
C GLU A 336 15.73 6.48 -9.22
N GLY A 337 16.60 6.17 -8.28
CA GLY A 337 17.51 5.01 -8.30
C GLY A 337 17.45 4.14 -7.07
N ILE A 338 16.47 4.31 -6.16
CA ILE A 338 16.32 3.45 -4.98
C ILE A 338 15.26 2.38 -5.23
#